data_83aae3c7fe8affa245631044772046d7
#
_entry.id   83aae3c7fe8affa245631044772046d7
#
_cell.length_a   1.000
_cell.length_b   1.000
_cell.length_c   1.000
_cell.angle_alpha   90.00
_cell.angle_beta   90.00
_cell.angle_gamma   90.00
#
_symmetry.space_group_name_H-M   'P 1'
#
loop_
_entity.id
_entity.type
_entity.pdbx_description
1 polymer ?
#
loop_
_entity_poly.entity_id
_entity_poly.type
_entity_poly.pdbx_seq_one_letter_code
_entity_poly.pdbx_strand_id
1 'polypeptide(L)'
;MRNNHKALIKAQTIDVHAHVVLEETMGMAGEHGPELTHGETPHFRAGNYELHGVRYRGSAFMDSDLRIQNMDASGIDYQVLSPNPLTYFHFIDPQQAQSYCRIHNDALAKLLAAKADRLGGFAALPIQDIGFAIEETQRAVEDLGMYGPYIGTDIGMSLDDARMDQFYEALVEMNVPLFLHPAPAGIDGPVGDPNLKRFDLDIIVGFAAQETLAVCTLIYGGVLDRHPDLDVCLSHGGG
;
A
#
# COMPACT_ATOMS: atom_id res chain seq x y z
N MET A 1 -6.75 -23.56 -6.06
CA MET A 1 -6.09 -22.68 -5.07
C MET A 1 -4.66 -22.45 -5.51
N ARG A 2 -4.26 -21.20 -5.65
CA ARG A 2 -2.88 -20.81 -6.02
C ARG A 2 -1.91 -21.19 -4.89
N ASN A 3 -0.62 -21.40 -5.20
CA ASN A 3 0.36 -21.87 -4.21
C ASN A 3 0.47 -20.95 -2.99
N ASN A 4 0.36 -19.64 -3.20
CA ASN A 4 0.41 -18.62 -2.13
C ASN A 4 -0.68 -18.82 -1.06
N HIS A 5 -1.92 -19.13 -1.46
CA HIS A 5 -3.01 -19.40 -0.51
C HIS A 5 -2.76 -20.66 0.32
N LYS A 6 -2.10 -21.69 -0.26
CA LYS A 6 -1.76 -22.90 0.50
C LYS A 6 -0.69 -22.67 1.56
N ALA A 7 0.29 -21.80 1.27
CA ALA A 7 1.33 -21.44 2.23
C ALA A 7 0.76 -20.60 3.36
N LEU A 8 -0.08 -19.58 3.04
CA LEU A 8 -0.75 -18.74 4.02
C LEU A 8 -1.60 -19.56 5.02
N ILE A 9 -2.38 -20.54 4.53
CA ILE A 9 -3.24 -21.38 5.40
C ILE A 9 -2.41 -22.23 6.38
N LYS A 10 -1.15 -22.53 6.08
CA LYS A 10 -0.26 -23.34 6.92
C LYS A 10 0.58 -22.51 7.90
N ALA A 11 0.70 -21.21 7.66
CA ALA A 11 1.48 -20.32 8.49
C ALA A 11 0.84 -20.17 9.88
N GLN A 12 1.66 -20.20 10.94
CA GLN A 12 1.21 -19.94 12.31
C GLN A 12 1.33 -18.46 12.67
N THR A 13 2.39 -17.81 12.14
CA THR A 13 2.64 -16.38 12.35
C THR A 13 2.65 -15.67 11.01
N ILE A 14 1.68 -14.77 10.82
CA ILE A 14 1.51 -14.01 9.57
C ILE A 14 1.68 -12.53 9.88
N ASP A 15 2.62 -11.89 9.19
CA ASP A 15 2.77 -10.43 9.20
C ASP A 15 2.06 -9.86 7.96
N VAL A 16 0.98 -9.12 8.18
CA VAL A 16 0.17 -8.51 7.09
C VAL A 16 0.57 -7.05 6.80
N HIS A 17 1.54 -6.51 7.53
CA HIS A 17 1.95 -5.12 7.41
C HIS A 17 3.45 -4.99 7.12
N ALA A 18 3.83 -5.15 5.87
CA ALA A 18 5.21 -5.01 5.43
C ALA A 18 5.27 -4.32 4.06
N HIS A 19 6.15 -3.33 3.93
CA HIS A 19 6.31 -2.57 2.69
C HIS A 19 7.44 -3.10 1.83
N VAL A 20 7.29 -2.91 0.51
CA VAL A 20 8.32 -3.20 -0.49
C VAL A 20 8.66 -1.94 -1.29
N VAL A 21 9.91 -1.82 -1.68
CA VAL A 21 10.38 -0.83 -2.66
C VAL A 21 10.96 -1.61 -3.83
N LEU A 22 10.46 -1.35 -5.02
CA LEU A 22 10.80 -2.09 -6.23
C LEU A 22 11.63 -1.21 -7.17
N GLU A 23 12.75 -1.74 -7.64
CA GLU A 23 13.65 -1.01 -8.55
C GLU A 23 12.95 -0.61 -9.85
N GLU A 24 12.06 -1.45 -10.35
CA GLU A 24 11.30 -1.26 -11.58
C GLU A 24 10.38 -0.04 -11.54
N THR A 25 10.06 0.44 -10.34
CA THR A 25 9.15 1.59 -10.17
C THR A 25 9.87 2.94 -10.18
N MET A 26 11.21 2.95 -10.09
CA MET A 26 11.98 4.19 -10.00
C MET A 26 11.76 5.06 -11.26
N GLY A 27 11.33 6.30 -11.05
CA GLY A 27 11.01 7.28 -12.11
C GLY A 27 9.72 7.03 -12.88
N MET A 28 8.95 5.97 -12.57
CA MET A 28 7.79 5.61 -13.38
C MET A 28 6.56 6.50 -13.17
N ALA A 29 6.54 7.34 -12.13
CA ALA A 29 5.54 8.41 -11.98
C ALA A 29 6.07 9.77 -12.51
N GLY A 30 7.02 9.76 -13.45
CA GLY A 30 7.57 10.95 -14.10
C GLY A 30 8.24 11.89 -13.09
N GLU A 31 7.90 13.18 -13.14
CA GLU A 31 8.45 14.18 -12.22
C GLU A 31 8.14 13.92 -10.73
N HIS A 32 7.15 13.09 -10.46
CA HIS A 32 6.77 12.69 -9.09
C HIS A 32 7.60 11.53 -8.52
N GLY A 33 8.46 10.91 -9.34
CA GLY A 33 9.36 9.84 -8.91
C GLY A 33 8.77 8.43 -9.04
N PRO A 34 8.94 7.51 -8.07
CA PRO A 34 9.85 7.66 -6.93
C PRO A 34 11.31 7.72 -7.37
N GLU A 35 12.14 8.38 -6.59
CA GLU A 35 13.59 8.49 -6.83
C GLU A 35 14.36 7.98 -5.63
N LEU A 36 15.39 7.20 -5.90
CA LEU A 36 16.29 6.69 -4.88
C LEU A 36 17.75 7.03 -5.26
N THR A 37 18.34 7.93 -4.50
CA THR A 37 19.74 8.33 -4.73
C THR A 37 20.71 7.40 -3.99
N HIS A 38 21.94 7.36 -4.52
CA HIS A 38 23.08 6.66 -3.93
C HIS A 38 23.98 7.66 -3.22
N GLY A 39 24.69 7.23 -2.19
CA GLY A 39 25.70 8.04 -1.53
C GLY A 39 25.78 7.82 -0.03
N GLU A 40 26.58 8.65 0.64
CA GLU A 40 26.75 8.59 2.10
C GLU A 40 25.44 8.90 2.84
N THR A 41 24.64 9.80 2.31
CA THR A 41 23.29 10.09 2.81
C THR A 41 22.27 9.64 1.78
N PRO A 42 21.71 8.42 1.90
CA PRO A 42 20.68 7.95 0.99
C PRO A 42 19.43 8.82 1.09
N HIS A 43 18.82 9.07 -0.04
CA HIS A 43 17.65 9.94 -0.18
C HIS A 43 16.60 9.25 -1.02
N PHE A 44 15.37 9.23 -0.55
CA PHE A 44 14.20 8.75 -1.28
C PHE A 44 13.18 9.87 -1.40
N ARG A 45 12.73 10.16 -2.61
CA ARG A 45 11.73 11.17 -2.91
C ARG A 45 10.53 10.54 -3.63
N ALA A 46 9.32 10.92 -3.19
CA ALA A 46 8.08 10.63 -3.91
C ALA A 46 7.13 11.83 -3.77
N GLY A 47 6.67 12.38 -4.89
CA GLY A 47 5.95 13.65 -4.89
C GLY A 47 6.78 14.77 -4.25
N ASN A 48 6.19 15.45 -3.29
CA ASN A 48 6.82 16.50 -2.49
C ASN A 48 7.45 15.99 -1.20
N TYR A 49 7.42 14.69 -0.96
CA TYR A 49 7.93 14.11 0.27
C TYR A 49 9.36 13.56 0.07
N GLU A 50 10.23 13.87 1.00
CA GLU A 50 11.63 13.46 0.99
C GLU A 50 12.02 12.77 2.29
N LEU A 51 12.63 11.60 2.17
CA LEU A 51 13.24 10.88 3.30
C LEU A 51 14.75 10.88 3.16
N HIS A 52 15.44 11.45 4.16
CA HIS A 52 16.90 11.45 4.24
C HIS A 52 17.38 10.41 5.24
N GLY A 53 18.47 9.74 4.89
CA GLY A 53 19.12 8.77 5.76
C GLY A 53 18.48 7.38 5.79
N VAL A 54 17.33 7.18 5.14
CA VAL A 54 16.69 5.86 5.03
C VAL A 54 17.33 5.06 3.90
N ARG A 55 17.96 3.95 4.26
CA ARG A 55 18.66 3.08 3.32
C ARG A 55 17.74 1.95 2.84
N TYR A 56 17.12 2.11 1.67
CA TYR A 56 16.29 1.07 1.05
C TYR A 56 17.16 -0.01 0.36
N ARG A 57 18.15 0.39 -0.46
CA ARG A 57 19.05 -0.58 -1.11
C ARG A 57 19.90 -1.31 -0.08
N GLY A 58 19.97 -2.64 -0.21
CA GLY A 58 20.65 -3.51 0.74
C GLY A 58 19.91 -3.65 2.08
N SER A 59 18.61 -3.39 2.08
CA SER A 59 17.71 -3.66 3.20
C SER A 59 16.57 -4.62 2.78
N ALA A 60 15.84 -5.15 3.74
CA ALA A 60 14.70 -6.02 3.50
C ALA A 60 13.57 -5.38 2.67
N PHE A 61 13.55 -4.05 2.50
CA PHE A 61 12.59 -3.39 1.62
C PHE A 61 12.81 -3.73 0.13
N MET A 62 14.06 -3.97 -0.29
CA MET A 62 14.41 -4.23 -1.69
C MET A 62 15.07 -5.60 -1.91
N ASP A 63 15.55 -6.25 -0.86
CA ASP A 63 16.21 -7.55 -0.90
C ASP A 63 15.32 -8.62 -0.27
N SER A 64 14.74 -9.47 -1.10
CA SER A 64 13.83 -10.53 -0.65
C SER A 64 14.54 -11.65 0.11
N ASP A 65 15.81 -11.92 -0.16
CA ASP A 65 16.56 -12.95 0.57
C ASP A 65 16.90 -12.48 1.98
N LEU A 66 17.32 -11.21 2.11
CA LEU A 66 17.52 -10.59 3.42
C LEU A 66 16.19 -10.49 4.20
N ARG A 67 15.07 -10.22 3.51
CA ARG A 67 13.74 -10.22 4.11
C ARG A 67 13.41 -11.57 4.72
N ILE A 68 13.57 -12.65 3.99
CA ILE A 68 13.31 -14.02 4.49
C ILE A 68 14.20 -14.34 5.70
N GLN A 69 15.48 -13.96 5.67
CA GLN A 69 16.37 -14.13 6.83
C GLN A 69 15.85 -13.38 8.08
N ASN A 70 15.37 -12.14 7.90
CA ASN A 70 14.80 -11.37 9.00
C ASN A 70 13.48 -11.99 9.53
N MET A 71 12.64 -12.51 8.63
CA MET A 71 11.41 -13.24 8.99
C MET A 71 11.76 -14.48 9.81
N ASP A 72 12.74 -15.29 9.37
CA ASP A 72 13.18 -16.49 10.08
C ASP A 72 13.71 -16.13 11.48
N ALA A 73 14.51 -15.08 11.59
CA ALA A 73 15.02 -14.60 12.88
C ALA A 73 13.94 -14.10 13.83
N SER A 74 12.81 -13.62 13.28
CA SER A 74 11.67 -13.07 14.04
C SER A 74 10.53 -14.09 14.26
N GLY A 75 10.66 -15.31 13.72
CA GLY A 75 9.62 -16.34 13.83
C GLY A 75 8.37 -16.03 12.99
N ILE A 76 8.51 -15.31 11.88
CA ILE A 76 7.43 -15.00 10.94
C ILE A 76 7.42 -16.04 9.81
N ASP A 77 6.34 -16.80 9.71
CA ASP A 77 6.18 -17.84 8.70
C ASP A 77 5.82 -17.28 7.32
N TYR A 78 4.96 -16.25 7.29
CA TYR A 78 4.45 -15.65 6.06
C TYR A 78 4.30 -14.13 6.21
N GLN A 79 4.65 -13.40 5.16
CA GLN A 79 4.53 -11.94 5.14
C GLN A 79 3.77 -11.47 3.91
N VAL A 80 2.85 -10.52 4.09
CA VAL A 80 2.11 -9.89 2.99
C VAL A 80 2.69 -8.51 2.72
N LEU A 81 3.21 -8.33 1.50
CA LEU A 81 3.88 -7.11 1.08
C LEU A 81 2.88 -6.11 0.49
N SER A 82 3.03 -4.86 0.88
CA SER A 82 2.28 -3.73 0.33
C SER A 82 3.21 -2.69 -0.29
N PRO A 83 2.70 -1.83 -1.19
CA PRO A 83 3.45 -0.70 -1.70
C PRO A 83 4.02 0.18 -0.58
N ASN A 84 5.11 0.88 -0.85
CA ASN A 84 5.59 1.91 0.08
C ASN A 84 4.55 3.03 0.18
N PRO A 85 4.17 3.49 1.40
CA PRO A 85 3.10 4.48 1.59
C PRO A 85 3.41 5.86 0.99
N LEU A 86 4.65 6.11 0.59
CA LEU A 86 5.02 7.31 -0.18
C LEU A 86 4.62 7.23 -1.65
N THR A 87 4.17 6.07 -2.15
CA THR A 87 3.97 5.83 -3.58
C THR A 87 2.51 5.61 -3.98
N TYR A 88 1.56 6.21 -3.25
CA TYR A 88 0.13 6.14 -3.60
C TYR A 88 -0.19 6.89 -4.89
N PHE A 89 0.43 8.03 -5.14
CA PHE A 89 0.27 8.85 -6.35
C PHE A 89 -1.18 9.15 -6.75
N HIS A 90 -2.10 9.25 -5.77
CA HIS A 90 -3.51 9.59 -6.01
C HIS A 90 -3.72 11.00 -6.58
N PHE A 91 -2.68 11.83 -6.54
CA PHE A 91 -2.68 13.25 -6.94
C PHE A 91 -2.13 13.51 -8.34
N ILE A 92 -1.66 12.48 -9.05
CA ILE A 92 -1.14 12.61 -10.43
C ILE A 92 -2.24 12.27 -11.46
N ASP A 93 -1.94 12.47 -12.75
CA ASP A 93 -2.84 12.09 -13.84
C ASP A 93 -3.26 10.61 -13.72
N PRO A 94 -4.57 10.29 -13.87
CA PRO A 94 -5.07 8.92 -13.67
C PRO A 94 -4.43 7.87 -14.58
N GLN A 95 -4.14 8.21 -15.87
CA GLN A 95 -3.49 7.29 -16.79
C GLN A 95 -2.03 7.04 -16.40
N GLN A 96 -1.36 8.07 -15.91
CA GLN A 96 0.01 7.93 -15.39
C GLN A 96 0.02 7.07 -14.12
N ALA A 97 -0.93 7.29 -13.20
CA ALA A 97 -1.10 6.46 -12.02
C ALA A 97 -1.40 5.00 -12.37
N GLN A 98 -2.30 4.76 -13.34
CA GLN A 98 -2.60 3.40 -13.82
C GLN A 98 -1.34 2.72 -14.36
N SER A 99 -0.57 3.43 -15.17
CA SER A 99 0.69 2.89 -15.72
C SER A 99 1.69 2.54 -14.62
N TYR A 100 1.84 3.42 -13.63
CA TYR A 100 2.69 3.19 -12.46
C TYR A 100 2.24 1.97 -11.65
N CYS A 101 0.94 1.89 -11.31
CA CYS A 101 0.38 0.79 -10.53
C CYS A 101 0.55 -0.55 -11.23
N ARG A 102 0.37 -0.61 -12.55
CA ARG A 102 0.60 -1.83 -13.33
C ARG A 102 2.06 -2.27 -13.28
N ILE A 103 3.00 -1.35 -13.45
CA ILE A 103 4.44 -1.66 -13.33
C ILE A 103 4.77 -2.18 -11.94
N HIS A 104 4.26 -1.51 -10.90
CA HIS A 104 4.45 -1.94 -9.52
C HIS A 104 3.90 -3.35 -9.28
N ASN A 105 2.67 -3.60 -9.67
CA ASN A 105 1.99 -4.86 -9.40
C ASN A 105 2.63 -6.02 -10.20
N ASP A 106 3.07 -5.78 -11.43
CA ASP A 106 3.77 -6.80 -12.24
C ASP A 106 5.15 -7.14 -11.63
N ALA A 107 5.90 -6.13 -11.16
CA ALA A 107 7.17 -6.34 -10.49
C ALA A 107 6.99 -7.08 -9.16
N LEU A 108 5.99 -6.68 -8.36
CA LEU A 108 5.64 -7.37 -7.12
C LEU A 108 5.23 -8.82 -7.39
N ALA A 109 4.36 -9.07 -8.36
CA ALA A 109 3.94 -10.43 -8.70
C ALA A 109 5.11 -11.34 -9.09
N LYS A 110 6.09 -10.82 -9.82
CA LYS A 110 7.32 -11.54 -10.18
C LYS A 110 8.14 -11.89 -8.93
N LEU A 111 8.28 -10.96 -7.98
CA LEU A 111 8.95 -11.21 -6.71
C LEU A 111 8.21 -12.28 -5.90
N LEU A 112 6.88 -12.16 -5.78
CA LEU A 112 6.04 -13.11 -5.06
C LEU A 112 6.11 -14.52 -5.66
N ALA A 113 6.14 -14.65 -6.98
CA ALA A 113 6.27 -15.94 -7.65
C ALA A 113 7.57 -16.66 -7.29
N ALA A 114 8.65 -15.92 -7.08
CA ALA A 114 9.95 -16.47 -6.66
C ALA A 114 9.98 -16.92 -5.19
N LYS A 115 9.05 -16.47 -4.35
CA LYS A 115 9.00 -16.71 -2.89
C LYS A 115 7.58 -17.07 -2.44
N ALA A 116 6.84 -17.80 -3.26
CA ALA A 116 5.39 -18.03 -3.07
C ALA A 116 5.01 -18.83 -1.81
N ASP A 117 5.96 -19.49 -1.18
CA ASP A 117 5.82 -20.20 0.08
C ASP A 117 5.97 -19.31 1.32
N ARG A 118 6.47 -18.08 1.16
CA ARG A 118 6.78 -17.16 2.24
C ARG A 118 6.16 -15.77 2.09
N LEU A 119 5.85 -15.34 0.86
CA LEU A 119 5.40 -13.99 0.56
C LEU A 119 4.09 -13.97 -0.22
N GLY A 120 3.21 -13.03 0.17
CA GLY A 120 2.03 -12.60 -0.57
C GLY A 120 2.04 -11.09 -0.77
N GLY A 121 1.02 -10.53 -1.39
CA GLY A 121 1.01 -9.09 -1.64
C GLY A 121 -0.36 -8.47 -1.83
N PHE A 122 -0.42 -7.17 -1.57
CA PHE A 122 -1.51 -6.27 -1.89
C PHE A 122 -1.14 -5.37 -3.08
N ALA A 123 -2.14 -5.00 -3.87
CA ALA A 123 -1.96 -4.24 -5.10
C ALA A 123 -1.95 -2.73 -4.88
N ALA A 124 -1.05 -2.02 -5.56
CA ALA A 124 -1.15 -0.57 -5.76
C ALA A 124 -2.30 -0.25 -6.72
N LEU A 125 -3.05 0.83 -6.46
CA LEU A 125 -4.19 1.24 -7.26
C LEU A 125 -4.16 2.71 -7.68
N PRO A 126 -4.64 3.03 -8.90
CA PRO A 126 -4.91 4.39 -9.35
C PRO A 126 -6.27 4.87 -8.82
N ILE A 127 -6.38 5.03 -7.49
CA ILE A 127 -7.66 5.22 -6.76
C ILE A 127 -8.37 6.52 -7.11
N GLN A 128 -7.71 7.51 -7.69
CA GLN A 128 -8.31 8.75 -8.18
C GLN A 128 -9.27 8.53 -9.36
N ASP A 129 -9.22 7.36 -10.02
CA ASP A 129 -10.20 6.91 -11.01
C ASP A 129 -10.74 5.55 -10.60
N ILE A 130 -12.01 5.51 -10.20
CA ILE A 130 -12.65 4.31 -9.66
C ILE A 130 -12.73 3.18 -10.69
N GLY A 131 -12.96 3.50 -11.95
CA GLY A 131 -12.98 2.51 -13.03
C GLY A 131 -11.63 1.82 -13.19
N PHE A 132 -10.54 2.59 -13.24
CA PHE A 132 -9.18 2.06 -13.30
C PHE A 132 -8.81 1.29 -12.03
N ALA A 133 -9.26 1.74 -10.86
CA ALA A 133 -9.02 1.05 -9.59
C ALA A 133 -9.68 -0.34 -9.55
N ILE A 134 -10.94 -0.45 -10.01
CA ILE A 134 -11.66 -1.73 -10.10
C ILE A 134 -10.97 -2.66 -11.11
N GLU A 135 -10.66 -2.17 -12.32
CA GLU A 135 -9.97 -2.96 -13.36
C GLU A 135 -8.64 -3.52 -12.84
N GLU A 136 -7.83 -2.67 -12.21
CA GLU A 136 -6.52 -3.09 -11.71
C GLU A 136 -6.63 -4.02 -10.49
N THR A 137 -7.64 -3.83 -9.61
CA THR A 137 -7.91 -4.77 -8.52
C THR A 137 -8.25 -6.15 -9.07
N GLN A 138 -9.17 -6.22 -10.05
CA GLN A 138 -9.54 -7.48 -10.67
C GLN A 138 -8.33 -8.17 -11.30
N ARG A 139 -7.54 -7.45 -12.09
CA ARG A 139 -6.31 -7.98 -12.67
C ARG A 139 -5.32 -8.49 -11.63
N ALA A 140 -5.09 -7.71 -10.57
CA ALA A 140 -4.16 -8.07 -9.50
C ALA A 140 -4.60 -9.35 -8.77
N VAL A 141 -5.88 -9.51 -8.50
CA VAL A 141 -6.44 -10.67 -7.82
C VAL A 141 -6.47 -11.89 -8.74
N GLU A 142 -7.04 -11.77 -9.94
CA GLU A 142 -7.30 -12.90 -10.83
C GLU A 142 -6.04 -13.37 -11.55
N ASP A 143 -5.25 -12.44 -12.12
CA ASP A 143 -4.09 -12.76 -12.95
C ASP A 143 -2.80 -12.84 -12.16
N LEU A 144 -2.58 -11.91 -11.21
CA LEU A 144 -1.33 -11.81 -10.45
C LEU A 144 -1.35 -12.53 -9.11
N GLY A 145 -2.54 -12.91 -8.59
CA GLY A 145 -2.69 -13.69 -7.37
C GLY A 145 -2.46 -12.92 -6.08
N MET A 146 -2.69 -11.62 -6.11
CA MET A 146 -2.67 -10.75 -4.93
C MET A 146 -3.93 -10.93 -4.08
N TYR A 147 -3.86 -10.50 -2.82
CA TYR A 147 -4.96 -10.70 -1.86
C TYR A 147 -6.03 -9.63 -1.90
N GLY A 148 -5.75 -8.48 -2.47
CA GLY A 148 -6.67 -7.36 -2.57
C GLY A 148 -5.93 -6.04 -2.80
N PRO A 149 -6.65 -4.93 -2.77
CA PRO A 149 -6.09 -3.60 -2.93
C PRO A 149 -5.47 -3.06 -1.65
N TYR A 150 -4.53 -2.14 -1.83
CA TYR A 150 -3.90 -1.35 -0.80
C TYR A 150 -4.02 0.13 -1.17
N ILE A 151 -4.72 0.91 -0.33
CA ILE A 151 -4.90 2.35 -0.55
C ILE A 151 -4.56 3.19 0.68
N GLY A 152 -4.32 4.46 0.46
CA GLY A 152 -4.14 5.45 1.53
C GLY A 152 -5.43 5.79 2.26
N THR A 153 -5.32 6.30 3.47
CA THR A 153 -6.44 6.93 4.18
C THR A 153 -6.82 8.29 3.57
N ASP A 154 -5.88 8.92 2.87
CA ASP A 154 -6.09 10.08 2.02
C ASP A 154 -5.93 9.67 0.57
N ILE A 155 -6.99 9.78 -0.20
CA ILE A 155 -7.09 9.38 -1.62
C ILE A 155 -7.57 10.53 -2.51
N GLY A 156 -7.53 11.78 -1.98
CA GLY A 156 -8.05 12.96 -2.69
C GLY A 156 -9.57 13.07 -2.69
N MET A 157 -10.27 12.14 -2.02
CA MET A 157 -11.71 12.19 -1.76
C MET A 157 -12.00 11.52 -0.40
N SER A 158 -13.18 11.75 0.15
CA SER A 158 -13.59 11.07 1.39
C SER A 158 -13.86 9.59 1.14
N LEU A 159 -13.53 8.73 2.11
CA LEU A 159 -13.82 7.29 2.02
C LEU A 159 -15.33 6.98 2.02
N ASP A 160 -16.19 7.90 2.45
CA ASP A 160 -17.66 7.78 2.37
C ASP A 160 -18.27 8.46 1.15
N ASP A 161 -17.46 8.99 0.22
CA ASP A 161 -17.94 9.55 -1.04
C ASP A 161 -18.71 8.49 -1.84
N ALA A 162 -19.87 8.84 -2.36
CA ALA A 162 -20.74 7.92 -3.10
C ALA A 162 -20.07 7.29 -4.33
N ARG A 163 -19.03 7.91 -4.88
CA ARG A 163 -18.21 7.31 -5.97
C ARG A 163 -17.47 6.06 -5.52
N MET A 164 -17.14 5.95 -4.24
CA MET A 164 -16.46 4.79 -3.67
C MET A 164 -17.38 3.57 -3.55
N ASP A 165 -18.70 3.74 -3.55
CA ASP A 165 -19.63 2.61 -3.39
C ASP A 165 -19.43 1.54 -4.48
N GLN A 166 -19.19 1.94 -5.74
CA GLN A 166 -18.89 0.99 -6.83
C GLN A 166 -17.59 0.20 -6.58
N PHE A 167 -16.59 0.84 -5.99
CA PHE A 167 -15.34 0.17 -5.63
C PHE A 167 -15.55 -0.83 -4.49
N TYR A 168 -16.29 -0.45 -3.46
CA TYR A 168 -16.61 -1.35 -2.34
C TYR A 168 -17.47 -2.54 -2.78
N GLU A 169 -18.46 -2.32 -3.65
CA GLU A 169 -19.27 -3.40 -4.27
C GLU A 169 -18.35 -4.40 -5.00
N ALA A 170 -17.42 -3.91 -5.82
CA ALA A 170 -16.49 -4.76 -6.54
C ALA A 170 -15.58 -5.58 -5.60
N LEU A 171 -15.14 -5.02 -4.46
CA LEU A 171 -14.36 -5.77 -3.46
C LEU A 171 -15.17 -6.89 -2.81
N VAL A 172 -16.43 -6.60 -2.46
CA VAL A 172 -17.35 -7.60 -1.91
C VAL A 172 -17.61 -8.72 -2.92
N GLU A 173 -17.88 -8.38 -4.19
CA GLU A 173 -18.08 -9.37 -5.25
C GLU A 173 -16.85 -10.26 -5.48
N MET A 174 -15.66 -9.68 -5.45
CA MET A 174 -14.40 -10.43 -5.55
C MET A 174 -14.02 -11.19 -4.28
N ASN A 175 -14.72 -10.93 -3.16
CA ASN A 175 -14.42 -11.48 -1.84
C ASN A 175 -12.96 -11.24 -1.43
N VAL A 176 -12.53 -9.99 -1.47
CA VAL A 176 -11.17 -9.54 -1.09
C VAL A 176 -11.24 -8.37 -0.12
N PRO A 177 -10.32 -8.30 0.86
CA PRO A 177 -10.29 -7.21 1.82
C PRO A 177 -9.72 -5.92 1.20
N LEU A 178 -10.19 -4.79 1.69
CA LEU A 178 -9.53 -3.50 1.53
C LEU A 178 -8.45 -3.33 2.58
N PHE A 179 -7.19 -3.15 2.19
CA PHE A 179 -6.14 -2.77 3.13
C PHE A 179 -5.96 -1.25 3.12
N LEU A 180 -6.14 -0.62 4.30
CA LEU A 180 -5.95 0.81 4.54
C LEU A 180 -4.65 1.09 5.30
N HIS A 181 -3.91 2.08 4.84
CA HIS A 181 -2.69 2.55 5.48
C HIS A 181 -2.57 4.08 5.37
N PRO A 182 -2.09 4.78 6.38
CA PRO A 182 -1.92 6.22 6.32
C PRO A 182 -0.94 6.64 5.21
N ALA A 183 -1.13 7.86 4.71
CA ALA A 183 -0.15 8.52 3.85
C ALA A 183 0.59 9.59 4.67
N PRO A 184 1.90 9.81 4.43
CA PRO A 184 2.60 10.92 5.06
C PRO A 184 1.97 12.27 4.68
N ALA A 185 1.76 13.12 5.67
CA ALA A 185 1.20 14.45 5.43
C ALA A 185 2.10 15.29 4.52
N GLY A 186 1.51 15.91 3.50
CA GLY A 186 2.20 16.78 2.55
C GLY A 186 2.85 16.10 1.35
N ILE A 187 2.51 14.82 1.08
CA ILE A 187 3.02 14.13 -0.11
C ILE A 187 2.51 14.76 -1.41
N ASP A 188 1.30 15.28 -1.41
CA ASP A 188 0.61 15.95 -2.52
C ASP A 188 0.62 17.49 -2.40
N GLY A 189 1.15 18.01 -1.30
CA GLY A 189 1.15 19.45 -1.06
C GLY A 189 1.68 19.85 0.32
N PRO A 190 1.43 21.08 0.74
CA PRO A 190 1.87 21.58 2.04
C PRO A 190 1.14 20.87 3.19
N VAL A 191 1.88 20.58 4.26
CA VAL A 191 1.32 20.01 5.49
C VAL A 191 0.33 21.00 6.13
N GLY A 192 -0.87 20.52 6.49
CA GLY A 192 -1.89 21.33 7.14
C GLY A 192 -1.46 21.88 8.49
N ASP A 193 -0.77 21.08 9.32
CA ASP A 193 -0.13 21.52 10.56
C ASP A 193 1.40 21.37 10.48
N PRO A 194 2.15 22.50 10.43
CA PRO A 194 3.61 22.45 10.38
C PRO A 194 4.27 21.75 11.58
N ASN A 195 3.59 21.64 12.72
CA ASN A 195 4.12 20.91 13.87
C ASN A 195 4.24 19.42 13.63
N LEU A 196 3.45 18.83 12.72
CA LEU A 196 3.57 17.43 12.34
C LEU A 196 4.93 17.10 11.74
N LYS A 197 5.62 18.06 11.11
CA LYS A 197 6.97 17.86 10.57
C LYS A 197 8.10 17.89 11.61
N ARG A 198 7.78 18.24 12.86
CA ARG A 198 8.75 18.23 13.95
C ARG A 198 8.76 16.87 14.62
N PHE A 199 9.95 16.35 14.91
CA PHE A 199 10.13 15.11 15.67
C PHE A 199 9.46 13.89 15.04
N ASP A 200 9.30 13.88 13.72
CA ASP A 200 8.60 12.82 12.97
C ASP A 200 7.15 12.58 13.45
N LEU A 201 6.48 13.63 13.95
CA LEU A 201 5.11 13.52 14.45
C LEU A 201 4.08 13.17 13.36
N ASP A 202 4.38 13.43 12.09
CA ASP A 202 3.58 12.97 10.97
C ASP A 202 3.49 11.44 10.90
N ILE A 203 4.54 10.74 11.34
CA ILE A 203 4.55 9.28 11.45
C ILE A 203 4.05 8.83 12.83
N ILE A 204 4.63 9.39 13.92
CA ILE A 204 4.38 8.90 15.29
C ILE A 204 2.93 9.14 15.73
N VAL A 205 2.34 10.28 15.36
CA VAL A 205 0.98 10.68 15.74
C VAL A 205 0.06 10.73 14.54
N GLY A 206 0.57 11.24 13.40
CA GLY A 206 -0.22 11.46 12.21
C GLY A 206 -0.80 10.17 11.63
N PHE A 207 -0.05 9.09 11.59
CA PHE A 207 -0.51 7.81 11.08
C PHE A 207 -1.69 7.26 11.89
N ALA A 208 -1.55 7.18 13.21
CA ALA A 208 -2.62 6.73 14.09
C ALA A 208 -3.87 7.64 14.00
N ALA A 209 -3.67 8.95 13.95
CA ALA A 209 -4.76 9.91 13.79
C ALA A 209 -5.50 9.75 12.46
N GLN A 210 -4.79 9.55 11.35
CA GLN A 210 -5.39 9.33 10.04
C GLN A 210 -6.19 8.03 9.98
N GLU A 211 -5.70 6.94 10.56
CA GLU A 211 -6.46 5.68 10.61
C GLU A 211 -7.70 5.81 11.46
N THR A 212 -7.60 6.45 12.63
CA THR A 212 -8.78 6.75 13.47
C THR A 212 -9.84 7.53 12.67
N LEU A 213 -9.44 8.57 11.93
CA LEU A 213 -10.35 9.34 11.09
C LEU A 213 -10.95 8.50 9.96
N ALA A 214 -10.16 7.66 9.31
CA ALA A 214 -10.62 6.76 8.25
C ALA A 214 -11.68 5.78 8.77
N VAL A 215 -11.42 5.13 9.91
CA VAL A 215 -12.39 4.23 10.57
C VAL A 215 -13.67 4.97 10.94
N CYS A 216 -13.55 6.16 11.55
CA CYS A 216 -14.71 6.98 11.86
C CYS A 216 -15.51 7.36 10.59
N THR A 217 -14.83 7.68 9.50
CA THR A 217 -15.49 7.99 8.21
C THR A 217 -16.24 6.80 7.66
N LEU A 218 -15.65 5.60 7.67
CA LEU A 218 -16.34 4.38 7.22
C LEU A 218 -17.57 4.05 8.07
N ILE A 219 -17.50 4.25 9.39
CA ILE A 219 -18.61 3.96 10.32
C ILE A 219 -19.68 5.04 10.23
N TYR A 220 -19.32 6.30 10.52
CA TYR A 220 -20.29 7.41 10.62
C TYR A 220 -20.79 7.89 9.26
N GLY A 221 -20.00 7.70 8.18
CA GLY A 221 -20.42 7.90 6.80
C GLY A 221 -21.33 6.79 6.26
N GLY A 222 -21.61 5.75 7.07
CA GLY A 222 -22.52 4.66 6.74
C GLY A 222 -22.00 3.71 5.65
N VAL A 223 -20.70 3.68 5.39
CA VAL A 223 -20.11 2.77 4.39
C VAL A 223 -20.35 1.31 4.80
N LEU A 224 -20.08 0.98 6.06
CA LEU A 224 -20.26 -0.40 6.56
C LEU A 224 -21.75 -0.80 6.67
N ASP A 225 -22.67 0.16 6.74
CA ASP A 225 -24.11 -0.11 6.65
C ASP A 225 -24.53 -0.42 5.21
N ARG A 226 -23.95 0.29 4.22
CA ARG A 226 -24.21 0.05 2.79
C ARG A 226 -23.52 -1.20 2.25
N HIS A 227 -22.35 -1.52 2.80
CA HIS A 227 -21.51 -2.65 2.38
C HIS A 227 -21.14 -3.54 3.59
N PRO A 228 -22.14 -4.25 4.19
CA PRO A 228 -21.92 -5.00 5.43
C PRO A 228 -20.95 -6.19 5.29
N ASP A 229 -20.71 -6.65 4.07
CA ASP A 229 -19.79 -7.74 3.75
C ASP A 229 -18.40 -7.24 3.31
N LEU A 230 -18.13 -5.92 3.42
CA LEU A 230 -16.82 -5.35 3.12
C LEU A 230 -15.83 -5.66 4.25
N ASP A 231 -14.83 -6.46 3.95
CA ASP A 231 -13.70 -6.69 4.84
C ASP A 231 -12.69 -5.54 4.75
N VAL A 232 -12.32 -4.97 5.90
CA VAL A 232 -11.32 -3.90 6.00
C VAL A 232 -10.18 -4.34 6.91
N CYS A 233 -8.97 -4.30 6.39
CA CYS A 233 -7.74 -4.52 7.15
C CYS A 233 -7.04 -3.18 7.38
N LEU A 234 -6.74 -2.88 8.64
CA LEU A 234 -6.10 -1.63 9.05
C LEU A 234 -4.66 -1.90 9.47
N SER A 235 -3.75 -0.99 9.11
CA SER A 235 -2.39 -1.01 9.63
C SER A 235 -2.32 -0.52 11.09
N HIS A 236 -1.16 -0.53 11.72
CA HIS A 236 -0.85 0.02 13.07
C HIS A 236 -1.91 -0.29 14.16
N GLY A 237 -2.67 -1.38 14.04
CA GLY A 237 -3.73 -1.71 14.98
C GLY A 237 -5.00 -0.85 14.86
N GLY A 238 -5.11 -0.02 13.82
CA GLY A 238 -6.29 0.80 13.54
C GLY A 238 -6.27 2.21 14.13
N GLY A 239 -5.10 2.69 14.55
CA GLY A 239 -4.90 4.06 15.06
C GLY A 239 -4.88 4.22 16.56
#